data_b8484e03e1dc20c7966dce6684a43004
#
_entry.id   b8484e03e1dc20c7966dce6684a43004
#
_cell.length_a   1.000
_cell.length_b   1.000
_cell.length_c   1.000
_cell.angle_alpha   90.00
_cell.angle_beta   90.00
_cell.angle_gamma   90.00
#
_symmetry.space_group_name_H-M   'P 1'
#
loop_
_entity.id
_entity.type
_entity.pdbx_description
1 polymer ?
#
loop_
_entity_poly.entity_id
_entity_poly.type
_entity_poly.pdbx_seq_one_letter_code
_entity_poly.pdbx_strand_id
1 'polypeptide(L)'
;MRVHLINQREKLSGAMMLMIASDLVVLVDMRCCPTDAEVLFQLGCQVVRLSPENNVNEATWGKSNVPLITEQEWVRYTLSSNAVVSWG
;
A
#
# COMPACT_ATOMS: atom_id res chain seq x y z
N MET A 1 -6.97 3.40 -12.76
CA MET A 1 -6.35 2.84 -11.55
C MET A 1 -6.96 3.48 -10.31
N ARG A 2 -7.38 2.68 -9.37
CA ARG A 2 -7.80 3.17 -8.05
C ARG A 2 -6.65 2.97 -7.07
N VAL A 3 -6.55 3.87 -6.10
CA VAL A 3 -5.53 3.80 -5.04
C VAL A 3 -6.21 3.50 -3.71
N HIS A 4 -5.74 2.48 -3.02
CA HIS A 4 -6.21 2.12 -1.68
C HIS A 4 -5.13 2.45 -0.67
N LEU A 5 -5.44 3.37 0.25
CA LEU A 5 -4.53 3.80 1.30
C LEU A 5 -4.85 3.04 2.58
N ILE A 6 -3.95 2.19 3.02
CA ILE A 6 -4.17 1.35 4.21
C ILE A 6 -3.52 2.02 5.42
N ASN A 7 -4.33 2.78 6.15
CA ASN A 7 -3.90 3.48 7.37
C ASN A 7 -4.00 2.60 8.61
N GLN A 8 -4.86 1.58 8.57
CA GLN A 8 -5.03 0.64 9.67
C GLN A 8 -5.03 -0.77 9.09
N ARG A 9 -4.13 -1.61 9.57
CA ARG A 9 -3.99 -2.98 9.09
C ARG A 9 -5.29 -3.79 9.25
N GLU A 10 -6.06 -3.49 10.29
CA GLU A 10 -7.34 -4.16 10.55
C GLU A 10 -8.36 -3.98 9.41
N LYS A 11 -8.20 -2.93 8.61
CA LYS A 11 -9.10 -2.64 7.50
C LYS A 11 -8.70 -3.36 6.21
N LEU A 12 -7.53 -3.98 6.18
CA LEU A 12 -6.98 -4.57 4.96
C LEU A 12 -7.88 -5.67 4.39
N SER A 13 -8.40 -6.56 5.23
CA SER A 13 -9.25 -7.66 4.77
C SER A 13 -10.54 -7.14 4.12
N GLY A 14 -11.15 -6.10 4.70
CA GLY A 14 -12.31 -5.45 4.09
C GLY A 14 -11.96 -4.75 2.78
N ALA A 15 -10.81 -4.09 2.73
CA ALA A 15 -10.34 -3.42 1.53
C ALA A 15 -10.10 -4.40 0.38
N MET A 16 -9.55 -5.59 0.67
CA MET A 16 -9.26 -6.60 -0.34
C MET A 16 -10.52 -7.06 -1.08
N MET A 17 -11.68 -7.00 -0.45
CA MET A 17 -12.94 -7.37 -1.09
C MET A 17 -13.34 -6.39 -2.20
N LEU A 18 -12.82 -5.18 -2.18
CA LEU A 18 -13.13 -4.13 -3.16
C LEU A 18 -11.98 -3.87 -4.14
N MET A 19 -10.86 -4.55 -3.97
CA MET A 19 -9.70 -4.39 -4.85
C MET A 19 -9.89 -5.19 -6.14
N ILE A 20 -9.41 -4.63 -7.23
CA ILE A 20 -9.34 -5.32 -8.52
C ILE A 20 -7.89 -5.33 -9.01
N ALA A 21 -7.60 -6.22 -9.95
CA ALA A 21 -6.26 -6.29 -10.55
C ALA A 21 -5.86 -4.92 -11.10
N SER A 22 -4.58 -4.60 -10.99
CA SER A 22 -3.95 -3.32 -11.35
C SER A 22 -4.30 -2.13 -10.45
N ASP A 23 -5.09 -2.28 -9.40
CA ASP A 23 -5.20 -1.25 -8.37
C ASP A 23 -3.87 -1.09 -7.63
N LEU A 24 -3.61 0.11 -7.15
CA LEU A 24 -2.43 0.39 -6.32
C LEU A 24 -2.83 0.36 -4.85
N VAL A 25 -2.07 -0.37 -4.05
CA VAL A 25 -2.26 -0.42 -2.60
C VAL A 25 -1.06 0.24 -1.92
N VAL A 26 -1.33 1.24 -1.09
CA VAL A 26 -0.30 1.96 -0.35
C VAL A 26 -0.41 1.56 1.13
N LEU A 27 0.63 0.91 1.63
CA LEU A 27 0.69 0.46 3.02
C LEU A 27 1.33 1.56 3.86
N VAL A 28 0.53 2.21 4.69
CA VAL A 28 0.98 3.28 5.60
C VAL A 28 1.16 2.76 7.01
N ASP A 29 0.30 1.83 7.43
CA ASP A 29 0.38 1.27 8.77
C ASP A 29 1.66 0.45 8.93
N MET A 30 2.47 0.80 9.92
CA MET A 30 3.74 0.11 10.19
C MET A 30 3.56 -1.35 10.63
N ARG A 31 2.36 -1.75 11.03
CA ARG A 31 2.06 -3.14 11.39
C ARG A 31 1.89 -4.04 10.18
N CYS A 32 1.73 -3.49 8.98
CA CYS A 32 1.74 -4.28 7.75
C CYS A 32 3.12 -4.91 7.54
N CYS A 33 3.13 -6.10 6.97
CA CYS A 33 4.35 -6.89 6.78
C CYS A 33 4.41 -7.46 5.36
N PRO A 34 5.56 -8.02 4.94
CA PRO A 34 5.70 -8.61 3.60
C PRO A 34 4.66 -9.66 3.25
N THR A 35 4.18 -10.42 4.23
CA THR A 35 3.12 -11.42 4.01
C THR A 35 1.84 -10.76 3.51
N ASP A 36 1.49 -9.59 4.05
CA ASP A 36 0.33 -8.82 3.58
C ASP A 36 0.51 -8.42 2.10
N ALA A 37 1.71 -7.98 1.74
CA ALA A 37 2.01 -7.61 0.36
C ALA A 37 1.92 -8.80 -0.59
N GLU A 38 2.36 -9.98 -0.19
CA GLU A 38 2.28 -11.18 -1.02
C GLU A 38 0.84 -11.52 -1.36
N VAL A 39 -0.07 -11.43 -0.41
CA VAL A 39 -1.50 -11.66 -0.65
C VAL A 39 -2.03 -10.66 -1.68
N LEU A 40 -1.64 -9.39 -1.57
CA LEU A 40 -2.05 -8.35 -2.50
C LEU A 40 -1.48 -8.57 -3.91
N PHE A 41 -0.24 -9.04 -4.03
CA PHE A 41 0.35 -9.40 -5.31
C PHE A 41 -0.42 -10.54 -5.99
N GLN A 42 -0.90 -11.50 -5.21
CA GLN A 42 -1.70 -12.60 -5.74
C GLN A 42 -3.04 -12.11 -6.31
N LEU A 43 -3.55 -11.00 -5.82
CA LEU A 43 -4.76 -10.36 -6.35
C LEU A 43 -4.47 -9.54 -7.62
N GLY A 44 -3.21 -9.41 -8.03
CA GLY A 44 -2.81 -8.64 -9.19
C GLY A 44 -2.62 -7.15 -8.90
N CYS A 45 -2.62 -6.74 -7.63
CA CYS A 45 -2.42 -5.36 -7.24
C CYS A 45 -0.95 -4.96 -7.26
N GLN A 46 -0.69 -3.68 -7.50
CA GLN A 46 0.61 -3.08 -7.21
C GLN A 46 0.65 -2.67 -5.74
N VAL A 47 1.77 -2.87 -5.08
CA VAL A 47 1.90 -2.57 -3.65
C VAL A 47 3.13 -1.70 -3.43
N VAL A 48 2.95 -0.60 -2.72
CA VAL A 48 4.03 0.28 -2.28
C VAL A 48 3.85 0.61 -0.80
N ARG A 49 4.91 1.10 -0.18
CA ARG A 49 4.88 1.55 1.21
C ARG A 49 5.08 3.05 1.27
N LEU A 50 4.37 3.72 2.17
CA LEU A 50 4.56 5.13 2.45
C LEU A 50 4.79 5.29 3.95
N SER A 51 5.92 5.88 4.34
CA SER A 51 6.20 6.17 5.74
C SER A 51 6.20 7.69 5.93
N PRO A 52 5.21 8.25 6.64
CA PRO A 52 5.12 9.70 6.83
C PRO A 52 6.23 10.26 7.73
N GLU A 53 6.93 9.43 8.49
CA GLU A 53 7.94 9.87 9.46
C GLU A 53 9.35 9.36 9.15
N ASN A 54 9.63 8.95 7.92
CA ASN A 54 10.89 8.33 7.55
C ASN A 54 11.24 7.09 8.40
N ASN A 55 10.25 6.51 9.02
CA ASN A 55 10.40 5.32 9.84
C ASN A 55 10.45 4.10 8.93
N VAL A 56 11.65 3.77 8.51
CA VAL A 56 11.86 2.62 7.61
C VAL A 56 12.04 1.39 8.47
N ASN A 57 11.09 0.47 8.41
CA ASN A 57 11.20 -0.81 9.12
C ASN A 57 12.01 -1.80 8.27
N GLU A 58 13.30 -1.53 8.11
CA GLU A 58 14.21 -2.32 7.27
C GLU A 58 14.33 -3.77 7.74
N ALA A 59 14.24 -4.01 9.06
CA ALA A 59 14.30 -5.35 9.59
C ALA A 59 13.18 -6.24 9.05
N THR A 60 11.98 -5.66 8.88
CA THR A 60 10.82 -6.38 8.36
C THR A 60 10.80 -6.44 6.84
N TRP A 61 11.18 -5.34 6.16
CA TRP A 61 10.98 -5.17 4.71
C TRP A 61 12.25 -5.34 3.88
N GLY A 62 13.41 -5.52 4.48
CA GLY A 62 14.71 -5.41 3.83
C GLY A 62 14.92 -6.24 2.56
N LYS A 63 14.26 -7.39 2.42
CA LYS A 63 14.35 -8.26 1.23
C LYS A 63 13.04 -8.29 0.44
N SER A 64 12.13 -7.40 0.74
CA SER A 64 10.83 -7.34 0.08
C SER A 64 10.93 -6.60 -1.25
N ASN A 65 10.10 -7.00 -2.20
CA ASN A 65 9.95 -6.30 -3.48
C ASN A 65 8.97 -5.13 -3.42
N VAL A 66 8.63 -4.66 -2.22
CA VAL A 66 7.70 -3.57 -2.01
C VAL A 66 8.49 -2.26 -1.87
N PRO A 67 8.44 -1.36 -2.86
CA PRO A 67 9.21 -0.11 -2.77
C PRO A 67 8.63 0.82 -1.70
N LEU A 68 9.52 1.56 -1.06
CA LEU A 68 9.16 2.68 -0.20
C LEU A 68 9.11 3.93 -1.06
N ILE A 69 7.95 4.58 -1.11
CA ILE A 69 7.78 5.78 -1.92
C ILE A 69 7.90 7.05 -1.07
N THR A 70 8.24 8.16 -1.72
CA THR A 70 8.27 9.48 -1.11
C THR A 70 6.88 10.12 -1.13
N GLU A 71 6.71 11.20 -0.35
CA GLU A 71 5.48 11.98 -0.39
C GLU A 71 5.23 12.57 -1.79
N GLN A 72 6.28 12.94 -2.51
CA GLN A 72 6.16 13.45 -3.88
C GLN A 72 5.62 12.38 -4.82
N GLU A 73 6.10 11.15 -4.69
CA GLU A 73 5.60 10.03 -5.48
C GLU A 73 4.15 9.72 -5.12
N TRP A 74 3.81 9.81 -3.84
CA TRP A 74 2.43 9.65 -3.37
C TRP A 74 1.50 10.67 -4.05
N VAL A 75 1.90 11.93 -4.09
CA VAL A 75 1.12 12.98 -4.75
C VAL A 75 0.92 12.66 -6.24
N ARG A 76 1.96 12.18 -6.91
CA ARG A 76 1.84 11.78 -8.33
C ARG A 76 0.82 10.67 -8.52
N TYR A 77 0.84 9.65 -7.67
CA TYR A 77 -0.13 8.56 -7.75
C TYR A 77 -1.55 9.07 -7.55
N THR A 78 -1.77 9.97 -6.60
CA THR A 78 -3.11 10.52 -6.36
C THR A 78 -3.62 11.33 -7.54
N LEU A 79 -2.75 12.12 -8.19
CA LEU A 79 -3.12 12.92 -9.34
C LEU A 79 -3.44 12.08 -10.58
N SER A 80 -2.80 10.91 -10.74
CA SER A 80 -3.00 10.05 -11.89
C SER A 80 -4.07 8.97 -11.67
N SER A 81 -4.62 8.88 -10.47
CA SER A 81 -5.61 7.85 -10.15
C SER A 81 -7.04 8.29 -10.49
N ASN A 82 -7.93 7.32 -10.72
CA ASN A 82 -9.36 7.55 -10.90
C ASN A 82 -10.05 7.82 -9.56
N ALA A 83 -9.58 7.23 -8.49
CA ALA A 83 -10.12 7.40 -7.16
C ALA A 83 -9.09 7.02 -6.11
N VAL A 84 -9.17 7.64 -4.94
CA VAL A 84 -8.36 7.30 -3.77
C VAL A 84 -9.32 6.93 -2.65
N VAL A 85 -9.14 5.73 -2.09
CA VAL A 85 -9.96 5.23 -0.99
C VAL A 85 -9.08 5.08 0.24
N SER A 86 -9.47 5.71 1.32
CA SER A 86 -8.73 5.64 2.59
C SER A 86 -9.38 4.61 3.51
N TRP A 87 -8.59 3.70 4.03
CA TRP A 87 -9.04 2.63 4.93
C TRP A 87 -8.45 2.85 6.33
N GLY A 88 -9.24 3.47 7.16
CA GLY A 88 -8.84 3.82 8.51
C GLY A 88 -8.69 5.28 8.83
#